data_c2875d4f96047c77b94e6a8d272c73e4
#
_entry.id   c2875d4f96047c77b94e6a8d272c73e4
#
_cell.length_a   1.000
_cell.length_b   1.000
_cell.length_c   1.000
_cell.angle_alpha   90.00
_cell.angle_beta   90.00
_cell.angle_gamma   90.00
#
_symmetry.space_group_name_H-M   'P 1'
#
loop_
_entity.id
_entity.type
_entity.pdbx_description
1 polymer ?
#
loop_
_entity_poly.entity_id
_entity_poly.type
_entity_poly.pdbx_seq_one_letter_code
_entity_poly.pdbx_strand_id
1 'polypeptide(L)'
;MASSWSYTWVKLALQGAGLVAKDRKRGVHRRRRERRPMVGMMLHIDGSTHRWLGGEQWHDLIVVMDDASSEVYYAQLVEQESTRTVRVALREVVERRGIFCALYSDRGSHFWLTPKAGEMVDRQRLTQVGRALRELNIEMIPAYSPQARGRSERNFGTWQRRLPQELRLHGITTQEEANQFLRESYISEFNRKFAVAPAQPESAFVTARGKNLEHIFSLQQERLVNRDNTISWANRVLQIERTRWRGTLAACRVIVCEHLDGSLSAYYGPHRVGRWAAATPVQENEETSAAKQSCGKAAPWKPLRNAVPSALGNPAKSAGFPLSHSSDGDLHLTDGEEKSKPSGHITC
;
A
#
# COMPACT_ATOMS: atom_id res chain seq x y z
N MET A 1 41.57 27.95 15.71
CA MET A 1 40.86 27.00 16.59
C MET A 1 39.40 26.96 16.17
N ALA A 2 38.94 25.88 15.59
CA ALA A 2 37.52 25.73 15.23
C ALA A 2 36.75 25.44 16.53
N SER A 3 35.92 26.39 16.97
CA SER A 3 35.02 26.18 18.11
C SER A 3 33.95 25.20 17.72
N SER A 4 33.95 24.00 18.34
CA SER A 4 32.90 23.00 18.13
C SER A 4 31.66 23.39 18.97
N TRP A 5 30.63 23.87 18.30
CA TRP A 5 29.35 24.16 18.94
C TRP A 5 28.62 22.88 19.29
N SER A 6 28.04 22.79 20.49
CA SER A 6 27.23 21.62 20.86
C SER A 6 25.92 21.60 20.04
N TYR A 7 25.44 20.40 19.72
CA TYR A 7 24.13 20.24 19.01
C TYR A 7 22.98 21.00 19.70
N THR A 8 22.97 20.97 21.04
CA THR A 8 21.94 21.68 21.82
C THR A 8 22.01 23.19 21.61
N TRP A 9 23.20 23.77 21.59
CA TRP A 9 23.39 25.21 21.37
C TRP A 9 22.94 25.60 19.97
N VAL A 10 23.39 24.89 18.93
CA VAL A 10 23.01 25.15 17.54
C VAL A 10 21.50 25.04 17.37
N LYS A 11 20.87 23.99 17.94
CA LYS A 11 19.42 23.82 17.90
C LYS A 11 18.68 24.99 18.53
N LEU A 12 19.10 25.44 19.73
CA LEU A 12 18.47 26.57 20.42
C LEU A 12 18.65 27.90 19.67
N ALA A 13 19.82 28.16 19.09
CA ALA A 13 20.08 29.32 18.28
C ALA A 13 19.17 29.33 17.03
N LEU A 14 19.05 28.22 16.31
CA LEU A 14 18.19 28.12 15.13
C LEU A 14 16.71 28.26 15.48
N GLN A 15 16.28 27.72 16.63
CA GLN A 15 14.92 27.90 17.12
C GLN A 15 14.63 29.34 17.55
N GLY A 16 15.60 30.02 18.15
CA GLY A 16 15.51 31.42 18.53
C GLY A 16 15.45 32.37 17.31
N ALA A 17 16.15 32.02 16.23
CA ALA A 17 16.11 32.71 14.96
C ALA A 17 14.88 32.39 14.09
N GLY A 18 13.97 31.51 14.54
CA GLY A 18 12.79 31.12 13.77
C GLY A 18 13.09 30.22 12.56
N LEU A 19 14.35 29.80 12.38
CA LEU A 19 14.78 28.95 11.26
C LEU A 19 14.39 27.46 11.43
N VAL A 20 14.12 27.04 12.67
CA VAL A 20 13.67 25.68 13.00
C VAL A 20 12.48 25.76 13.96
N ALA A 21 11.41 25.07 13.62
CA ALA A 21 10.21 25.04 14.45
C ALA A 21 10.48 24.37 15.82
N LYS A 22 9.88 24.91 16.88
CA LYS A 22 9.92 24.31 18.21
C LYS A 22 8.95 23.11 18.24
N ASP A 23 9.47 21.90 18.40
CA ASP A 23 8.61 20.72 18.58
C ASP A 23 7.71 20.91 19.81
N ARG A 24 6.39 20.70 19.64
CA ARG A 24 5.43 20.76 20.75
C ARG A 24 5.78 19.70 21.79
N LYS A 25 5.72 20.05 23.06
CA LYS A 25 5.86 19.13 24.17
C LYS A 25 4.79 18.03 24.10
N ARG A 26 5.21 16.82 24.44
CA ARG A 26 4.50 15.55 24.29
C ARG A 26 3.11 15.56 24.94
N GLY A 27 2.13 14.96 24.26
CA GLY A 27 0.83 14.59 24.81
C GLY A 27 0.92 13.38 25.76
N VAL A 28 -0.25 12.78 26.07
CA VAL A 28 -0.44 11.68 27.03
C VAL A 28 0.60 10.57 26.88
N HIS A 29 1.09 10.03 28.01
CA HIS A 29 2.01 8.89 28.06
C HIS A 29 1.38 7.66 27.38
N ARG A 30 2.06 7.14 26.35
CA ARG A 30 1.61 5.96 25.60
C ARG A 30 2.56 4.81 25.83
N ARG A 31 2.00 3.61 26.12
CA ARG A 31 2.80 2.40 26.26
C ARG A 31 3.46 2.04 24.93
N ARG A 32 4.77 1.85 24.94
CA ARG A 32 5.54 1.43 23.76
C ARG A 32 5.30 -0.06 23.50
N ARG A 33 4.93 -0.43 22.26
CA ARG A 33 4.91 -1.83 21.86
C ARG A 33 6.34 -2.37 21.80
N GLU A 34 6.56 -3.56 22.32
CA GLU A 34 7.85 -4.25 22.24
C GLU A 34 8.22 -4.53 20.77
N ARG A 35 9.53 -4.58 20.50
CA ARG A 35 10.06 -4.97 19.20
C ARG A 35 10.00 -6.49 19.08
N ARG A 36 9.93 -6.98 17.83
CA ARG A 36 10.24 -8.38 17.59
C ARG A 36 11.69 -8.66 17.94
N PRO A 37 12.02 -9.85 18.49
CA PRO A 37 13.38 -10.11 18.96
C PRO A 37 14.41 -10.22 17.82
N MET A 38 14.06 -10.81 16.67
CA MET A 38 14.94 -11.07 15.54
C MET A 38 14.54 -10.29 14.30
N VAL A 39 15.52 -9.96 13.45
CA VAL A 39 15.29 -9.38 12.14
C VAL A 39 14.53 -10.38 11.24
N GLY A 40 13.65 -9.86 10.37
CA GLY A 40 12.85 -10.68 9.48
C GLY A 40 11.58 -11.28 10.10
N MET A 41 11.38 -11.20 11.41
CA MET A 41 10.13 -11.65 12.03
C MET A 41 8.94 -10.78 11.65
N MET A 42 9.14 -9.48 11.48
CA MET A 42 8.09 -8.59 11.03
C MET A 42 8.68 -7.37 10.33
N LEU A 43 8.20 -7.09 9.13
CA LEU A 43 8.51 -5.87 8.41
C LEU A 43 7.32 -4.91 8.46
N HIS A 44 7.61 -3.63 8.46
CA HIS A 44 6.64 -2.56 8.26
C HIS A 44 6.77 -2.04 6.84
N ILE A 45 5.66 -1.89 6.14
CA ILE A 45 5.57 -1.11 4.91
C ILE A 45 4.64 0.07 5.13
N ASP A 46 5.07 1.23 4.68
CA ASP A 46 4.29 2.45 4.83
C ASP A 46 4.70 3.47 3.77
N GLY A 47 3.76 4.30 3.34
CA GLY A 47 3.96 5.41 2.42
C GLY A 47 3.86 6.76 3.14
N SER A 48 4.54 7.77 2.61
CA SER A 48 4.45 9.12 3.12
C SER A 48 4.48 10.14 1.99
N THR A 49 3.39 10.87 1.83
CA THR A 49 3.26 11.97 0.87
C THR A 49 3.93 13.23 1.41
N HIS A 50 4.85 13.79 0.65
CA HIS A 50 5.55 15.02 1.01
C HIS A 50 6.14 15.71 -0.23
N ARG A 51 6.59 16.98 -0.11
CA ARG A 51 7.36 17.71 -1.13
C ARG A 51 8.84 17.34 -1.00
N TRP A 52 9.19 16.14 -1.42
CA TRP A 52 10.53 15.59 -1.20
C TRP A 52 11.63 16.30 -1.98
N LEU A 53 11.35 16.75 -3.21
CA LEU A 53 12.32 17.35 -4.13
C LEU A 53 12.41 18.87 -4.02
N GLY A 54 11.75 19.48 -3.02
CA GLY A 54 11.84 20.93 -2.76
C GLY A 54 10.99 21.82 -3.67
N GLY A 55 10.32 21.26 -4.68
CA GLY A 55 9.36 21.96 -5.55
C GLY A 55 7.93 21.96 -4.99
N GLU A 56 6.96 22.34 -5.83
CA GLU A 56 5.54 22.26 -5.47
C GLU A 56 4.94 20.87 -5.62
N GLN A 57 5.62 19.99 -6.34
CA GLN A 57 5.16 18.64 -6.65
C GLN A 57 5.23 17.72 -5.42
N TRP A 58 4.15 17.00 -5.20
CA TRP A 58 4.03 16.01 -4.15
C TRP A 58 4.43 14.63 -4.70
N HIS A 59 5.15 13.86 -3.88
CA HIS A 59 5.50 12.47 -4.18
C HIS A 59 5.28 11.62 -2.94
N ASP A 60 5.08 10.33 -3.15
CA ASP A 60 5.02 9.36 -2.08
C ASP A 60 6.39 8.68 -1.91
N LEU A 61 6.88 8.62 -0.66
CA LEU A 61 8.04 7.82 -0.30
C LEU A 61 7.56 6.51 0.31
N ILE A 62 7.78 5.39 -0.38
CA ILE A 62 7.49 4.05 0.13
C ILE A 62 8.71 3.55 0.88
N VAL A 63 8.52 3.10 2.12
CA VAL A 63 9.60 2.57 2.97
C VAL A 63 9.21 1.20 3.50
N VAL A 64 10.15 0.24 3.40
CA VAL A 64 10.06 -1.07 4.07
C VAL A 64 11.16 -1.14 5.10
N MET A 65 10.78 -1.36 6.37
CA MET A 65 11.72 -1.41 7.49
C MET A 65 11.44 -2.58 8.42
N ASP A 66 12.48 -3.06 9.08
CA ASP A 66 12.41 -4.13 10.06
C ASP A 66 11.90 -3.63 11.43
N ASP A 67 11.05 -4.43 12.08
CA ASP A 67 10.51 -4.11 13.40
C ASP A 67 11.55 -4.25 14.52
N ALA A 68 12.41 -5.25 14.44
CA ALA A 68 13.41 -5.53 15.48
C ALA A 68 14.50 -4.46 15.50
N SER A 69 15.07 -4.17 14.34
CA SER A 69 16.23 -3.30 14.20
C SER A 69 15.91 -1.87 13.77
N SER A 70 14.74 -1.59 13.21
CA SER A 70 14.42 -0.36 12.47
C SER A 70 15.31 -0.13 11.24
N GLU A 71 16.04 -1.15 10.80
CA GLU A 71 16.80 -1.12 9.55
C GLU A 71 15.84 -0.97 8.37
N VAL A 72 16.13 -0.04 7.48
CA VAL A 72 15.38 0.18 6.25
C VAL A 72 15.98 -0.71 5.16
N TYR A 73 15.15 -1.59 4.60
CA TYR A 73 15.56 -2.51 3.52
C TYR A 73 15.23 -1.95 2.14
N TYR A 74 14.25 -1.06 2.08
CA TYR A 74 13.81 -0.44 0.84
C TYR A 74 13.25 0.94 1.10
N ALA A 75 13.60 1.88 0.21
CA ALA A 75 12.96 3.19 0.11
C ALA A 75 12.96 3.63 -1.35
N GLN A 76 11.80 4.08 -1.82
CA GLN A 76 11.63 4.59 -3.18
C GLN A 76 10.66 5.75 -3.20
N LEU A 77 11.06 6.81 -3.92
CA LEU A 77 10.19 7.92 -4.27
C LEU A 77 9.38 7.54 -5.52
N VAL A 78 8.06 7.76 -5.45
CA VAL A 78 7.13 7.49 -6.55
C VAL A 78 6.19 8.68 -6.70
N GLU A 79 5.58 8.86 -7.87
CA GLU A 79 4.55 9.89 -8.05
C GLU A 79 3.37 9.66 -7.12
N GLN A 80 2.91 8.39 -7.03
CA GLN A 80 1.83 7.97 -6.15
C GLN A 80 2.00 6.51 -5.75
N GLU A 81 1.69 6.20 -4.48
CA GLU A 81 1.62 4.82 -4.01
C GLU A 81 0.55 4.03 -4.79
N SER A 82 0.90 2.84 -5.24
CA SER A 82 0.04 1.97 -6.03
C SER A 82 0.29 0.50 -5.68
N THR A 83 -0.65 -0.37 -6.05
CA THR A 83 -0.45 -1.82 -5.93
C THR A 83 0.81 -2.30 -6.67
N ARG A 84 1.20 -1.64 -7.76
CA ARG A 84 2.43 -1.95 -8.50
C ARG A 84 3.67 -1.58 -7.70
N THR A 85 3.74 -0.34 -7.18
CA THR A 85 4.90 0.15 -6.43
C THR A 85 5.12 -0.63 -5.14
N VAL A 86 4.03 -1.01 -4.45
CA VAL A 86 4.09 -1.91 -3.29
C VAL A 86 4.64 -3.29 -3.65
N ARG A 87 4.20 -3.88 -4.79
CA ARG A 87 4.72 -5.19 -5.25
C ARG A 87 6.20 -5.12 -5.63
N VAL A 88 6.64 -4.03 -6.25
CA VAL A 88 8.06 -3.78 -6.54
C VAL A 88 8.87 -3.77 -5.25
N ALA A 89 8.43 -3.00 -4.25
CA ALA A 89 9.11 -2.89 -2.96
C ALA A 89 9.25 -4.25 -2.26
N LEU A 90 8.15 -4.99 -2.16
CA LEU A 90 8.14 -6.30 -1.50
C LEU A 90 8.96 -7.35 -2.25
N ARG A 91 8.89 -7.37 -3.58
CA ARG A 91 9.71 -8.26 -4.40
C ARG A 91 11.19 -8.00 -4.18
N GLU A 92 11.63 -6.75 -4.24
CA GLU A 92 13.04 -6.38 -4.05
C GLU A 92 13.56 -6.77 -2.66
N VAL A 93 12.74 -6.59 -1.62
CA VAL A 93 13.11 -7.03 -0.26
C VAL A 93 13.24 -8.55 -0.21
N VAL A 94 12.30 -9.31 -0.78
CA VAL A 94 12.35 -10.78 -0.79
C VAL A 94 13.54 -11.29 -1.62
N GLU A 95 13.88 -10.65 -2.73
CA GLU A 95 15.03 -11.01 -3.56
C GLU A 95 16.36 -10.80 -2.83
N ARG A 96 16.48 -9.68 -2.11
CA ARG A 96 17.75 -9.29 -1.47
C ARG A 96 17.95 -9.89 -0.07
N ARG A 97 16.87 -10.03 0.70
CA ARG A 97 16.95 -10.45 2.11
C ARG A 97 16.37 -11.84 2.34
N GLY A 98 15.43 -12.28 1.52
CA GLY A 98 14.69 -13.51 1.68
C GLY A 98 13.24 -13.29 2.12
N ILE A 99 12.54 -14.40 2.33
CA ILE A 99 11.15 -14.43 2.80
C ILE A 99 11.15 -14.15 4.32
N PHE A 100 10.36 -13.17 4.74
CA PHE A 100 10.16 -12.78 6.15
C PHE A 100 8.85 -13.35 6.69
N CYS A 101 8.64 -13.33 8.02
CA CYS A 101 7.49 -14.00 8.63
C CYS A 101 6.19 -13.20 8.50
N ALA A 102 6.20 -11.88 8.75
CA ALA A 102 4.99 -11.08 8.76
C ALA A 102 5.19 -9.68 8.18
N LEU A 103 4.16 -9.16 7.48
CA LEU A 103 4.07 -7.78 7.03
C LEU A 103 3.05 -7.01 7.85
N TYR A 104 3.47 -5.90 8.44
CA TYR A 104 2.62 -4.95 9.13
C TYR A 104 2.36 -3.75 8.20
N SER A 105 1.10 -3.53 7.83
CA SER A 105 0.71 -2.46 6.92
C SER A 105 -0.47 -1.66 7.47
N ASP A 106 -0.74 -0.50 6.88
CA ASP A 106 -2.01 0.16 7.08
C ASP A 106 -3.16 -0.65 6.45
N ARG A 107 -4.40 -0.12 6.52
CA ARG A 107 -5.58 -0.74 5.94
C ARG A 107 -5.90 -0.19 4.54
N GLY A 108 -4.90 0.30 3.84
CA GLY A 108 -5.03 0.79 2.47
C GLY A 108 -5.54 -0.31 1.51
N SER A 109 -6.21 0.10 0.45
CA SER A 109 -6.82 -0.80 -0.55
C SER A 109 -5.81 -1.68 -1.29
N HIS A 110 -4.53 -1.32 -1.27
CA HIS A 110 -3.45 -2.14 -1.82
C HIS A 110 -3.24 -3.42 -1.02
N PHE A 111 -3.41 -3.33 0.31
CA PHE A 111 -3.17 -4.42 1.25
C PHE A 111 -4.45 -5.16 1.63
N TRP A 112 -5.57 -4.44 1.81
CA TRP A 112 -6.78 -4.99 2.42
C TRP A 112 -8.04 -4.58 1.67
N LEU A 113 -9.02 -5.50 1.65
CA LEU A 113 -10.39 -5.18 1.28
C LEU A 113 -11.15 -4.87 2.57
N THR A 114 -11.70 -3.65 2.65
CA THR A 114 -12.51 -3.21 3.79
C THR A 114 -13.93 -3.00 3.27
N PRO A 115 -14.95 -3.75 3.76
CA PRO A 115 -16.32 -3.65 3.25
C PRO A 115 -16.91 -2.26 3.39
N LYS A 116 -16.69 -1.62 4.54
CA LYS A 116 -17.09 -0.24 4.81
C LYS A 116 -16.02 0.49 5.62
N ALA A 117 -15.99 1.81 5.50
CA ALA A 117 -15.08 2.65 6.26
C ALA A 117 -15.26 2.43 7.78
N GLY A 118 -14.16 2.14 8.47
CA GLY A 118 -14.15 1.87 9.91
C GLY A 118 -14.37 0.41 10.34
N GLU A 119 -14.83 -0.47 9.45
CA GLU A 119 -15.00 -1.89 9.72
C GLU A 119 -13.68 -2.68 9.75
N MET A 120 -13.77 -3.94 10.18
CA MET A 120 -12.67 -4.88 10.12
C MET A 120 -12.34 -5.23 8.66
N VAL A 121 -11.06 -5.46 8.37
CA VAL A 121 -10.62 -5.90 7.05
C VAL A 121 -11.12 -7.31 6.76
N ASP A 122 -11.47 -7.57 5.50
CA ASP A 122 -11.79 -8.91 5.02
C ASP A 122 -10.49 -9.71 4.84
N ARG A 123 -10.31 -10.76 5.64
CA ARG A 123 -9.14 -11.65 5.59
C ARG A 123 -9.29 -12.80 4.61
N GLN A 124 -10.51 -13.06 4.13
CA GLN A 124 -10.78 -14.17 3.22
C GLN A 124 -10.57 -13.74 1.76
N ARG A 125 -11.00 -12.54 1.43
CA ARG A 125 -10.82 -11.95 0.11
C ARG A 125 -9.49 -11.22 0.05
N LEU A 126 -8.57 -11.71 -0.76
CA LEU A 126 -7.23 -11.15 -0.85
C LEU A 126 -7.11 -10.11 -1.96
N THR A 127 -6.35 -9.07 -1.69
CA THR A 127 -5.81 -8.19 -2.72
C THR A 127 -4.70 -8.91 -3.50
N GLN A 128 -4.18 -8.29 -4.57
CA GLN A 128 -3.05 -8.85 -5.31
C GLN A 128 -1.79 -8.94 -4.44
N VAL A 129 -1.56 -7.97 -3.56
CA VAL A 129 -0.48 -8.03 -2.57
C VAL A 129 -0.72 -9.17 -1.58
N GLY A 130 -1.95 -9.28 -1.04
CA GLY A 130 -2.31 -10.35 -0.11
C GLY A 130 -2.15 -11.73 -0.70
N ARG A 131 -2.50 -11.92 -2.00
CA ARG A 131 -2.28 -13.18 -2.72
C ARG A 131 -0.79 -13.51 -2.81
N ALA A 132 0.04 -12.56 -3.23
CA ALA A 132 1.47 -12.78 -3.38
C ALA A 132 2.15 -13.15 -2.04
N LEU A 133 1.79 -12.45 -0.96
CA LEU A 133 2.33 -12.74 0.36
C LEU A 133 1.86 -14.10 0.90
N ARG A 134 0.60 -14.49 0.65
CA ARG A 134 0.10 -15.82 1.03
C ARG A 134 0.84 -16.95 0.30
N GLU A 135 1.19 -16.79 -0.98
CA GLU A 135 1.99 -17.78 -1.73
C GLU A 135 3.41 -17.94 -1.15
N LEU A 136 3.92 -16.92 -0.48
CA LEU A 136 5.19 -16.93 0.23
C LEU A 136 5.07 -17.33 1.72
N ASN A 137 3.87 -17.66 2.20
CA ASN A 137 3.57 -17.90 3.61
C ASN A 137 3.92 -16.72 4.53
N ILE A 138 3.81 -15.49 4.03
CA ILE A 138 4.01 -14.27 4.82
C ILE A 138 2.67 -13.85 5.43
N GLU A 139 2.61 -13.74 6.75
CA GLU A 139 1.43 -13.26 7.46
C GLU A 139 1.21 -11.76 7.22
N MET A 140 -0.05 -11.34 7.00
CA MET A 140 -0.40 -9.93 6.91
C MET A 140 -1.09 -9.46 8.19
N ILE A 141 -0.58 -8.38 8.78
CA ILE A 141 -1.09 -7.81 10.03
C ILE A 141 -1.58 -6.38 9.78
N PRO A 142 -2.91 -6.12 9.88
CA PRO A 142 -3.45 -4.78 9.66
C PRO A 142 -3.28 -3.89 10.89
N ALA A 143 -2.92 -2.63 10.67
CA ALA A 143 -2.83 -1.63 11.71
C ALA A 143 -4.21 -1.01 11.99
N TYR A 144 -4.80 -1.29 13.15
CA TYR A 144 -6.11 -0.74 13.55
C TYR A 144 -6.03 0.57 14.32
N SER A 145 -4.86 1.02 14.73
CA SER A 145 -4.71 2.27 15.47
C SER A 145 -3.47 3.05 15.07
N PRO A 146 -3.50 4.39 15.18
CA PRO A 146 -2.31 5.22 14.98
C PRO A 146 -1.17 4.84 15.92
N GLN A 147 -1.48 4.43 17.16
CA GLN A 147 -0.47 4.01 18.13
C GLN A 147 0.32 2.79 17.65
N ALA A 148 -0.36 1.90 16.93
CA ALA A 148 0.27 0.71 16.35
C ALA A 148 1.31 1.08 15.27
N ARG A 149 1.17 2.23 14.60
CA ARG A 149 2.07 2.78 13.57
C ARG A 149 3.16 3.71 14.11
N GLY A 150 3.24 3.92 15.42
CA GLY A 150 4.15 4.92 16.03
C GLY A 150 5.64 4.75 15.71
N ARG A 151 6.08 3.60 15.16
CA ARG A 151 7.45 3.42 14.64
C ARG A 151 7.61 3.99 13.25
N SER A 152 6.73 3.65 12.32
CA SER A 152 6.73 4.21 10.97
C SER A 152 6.52 5.71 11.00
N GLU A 153 5.57 6.23 11.79
CA GLU A 153 5.35 7.68 11.95
C GLU A 153 6.62 8.41 12.42
N ARG A 154 7.33 7.83 13.39
CA ARG A 154 8.57 8.41 13.90
C ARG A 154 9.70 8.34 12.89
N ASN A 155 9.76 7.26 12.13
CA ASN A 155 10.69 7.08 11.03
C ASN A 155 10.43 8.14 9.96
N PHE A 156 9.18 8.28 9.47
CA PHE A 156 8.83 9.30 8.49
C PHE A 156 9.06 10.74 8.98
N GLY A 157 8.81 11.04 10.24
CA GLY A 157 9.18 12.33 10.83
C GLY A 157 10.68 12.61 10.75
N THR A 158 11.54 11.58 10.73
CA THR A 158 12.98 11.73 10.51
C THR A 158 13.29 11.91 9.03
N TRP A 159 12.66 11.14 8.14
CA TRP A 159 12.82 11.25 6.70
C TRP A 159 12.42 12.63 6.17
N GLN A 160 11.23 13.09 6.54
CA GLN A 160 10.69 14.40 6.12
C GLN A 160 11.57 15.58 6.55
N ARG A 161 12.25 15.45 7.69
CA ARG A 161 13.17 16.50 8.17
C ARG A 161 14.55 16.45 7.54
N ARG A 162 14.98 15.29 7.02
CA ARG A 162 16.37 15.10 6.55
C ARG A 162 16.47 14.93 5.04
N LEU A 163 15.70 14.01 4.46
CA LEU A 163 15.83 13.65 3.04
C LEU A 163 15.71 14.88 2.10
N PRO A 164 14.74 15.80 2.25
CA PRO A 164 14.67 16.97 1.37
C PRO A 164 15.92 17.87 1.44
N GLN A 165 16.56 17.92 2.62
CA GLN A 165 17.77 18.70 2.80
C GLN A 165 18.98 18.00 2.16
N GLU A 166 19.10 16.70 2.32
CA GLU A 166 20.18 15.90 1.69
C GLU A 166 20.07 15.95 0.16
N LEU A 167 18.86 15.76 -0.38
CA LEU A 167 18.62 15.86 -1.83
C LEU A 167 19.06 17.24 -2.37
N ARG A 168 18.69 18.31 -1.66
CA ARG A 168 19.09 19.68 -2.03
C ARG A 168 20.61 19.91 -1.94
N LEU A 169 21.27 19.37 -0.91
CA LEU A 169 22.73 19.47 -0.75
C LEU A 169 23.48 18.78 -1.89
N HIS A 170 22.91 17.70 -2.41
CA HIS A 170 23.47 16.95 -3.55
C HIS A 170 22.99 17.48 -4.92
N GLY A 171 22.18 18.56 -4.94
CA GLY A 171 21.67 19.13 -6.19
C GLY A 171 20.66 18.24 -6.92
N ILE A 172 20.05 17.28 -6.22
CA ILE A 172 19.12 16.30 -6.78
C ILE A 172 17.73 16.93 -6.88
N THR A 173 17.17 16.94 -8.10
CA THR A 173 15.89 17.57 -8.41
C THR A 173 14.89 16.65 -9.09
N THR A 174 15.32 15.48 -9.58
CA THR A 174 14.46 14.50 -10.24
C THR A 174 14.19 13.29 -9.37
N GLN A 175 13.08 12.61 -9.64
CA GLN A 175 12.68 11.38 -8.93
C GLN A 175 13.69 10.24 -9.18
N GLU A 176 14.21 10.14 -10.40
CA GLU A 176 15.16 9.10 -10.82
C GLU A 176 16.48 9.24 -10.07
N GLU A 177 17.05 10.46 -10.03
CA GLU A 177 18.28 10.77 -9.28
C GLU A 177 18.09 10.54 -7.78
N ALA A 178 16.94 10.95 -7.23
CA ALA A 178 16.62 10.71 -5.83
C ALA A 178 16.55 9.22 -5.51
N ASN A 179 15.94 8.41 -6.38
CA ASN A 179 15.88 6.96 -6.21
C ASN A 179 17.25 6.29 -6.36
N GLN A 180 18.11 6.80 -7.22
CA GLN A 180 19.49 6.35 -7.31
C GLN A 180 20.26 6.67 -6.03
N PHE A 181 20.19 7.90 -5.54
CA PHE A 181 20.81 8.35 -4.29
C PHE A 181 20.33 7.54 -3.08
N LEU A 182 19.02 7.27 -2.99
CA LEU A 182 18.43 6.43 -1.94
C LEU A 182 19.08 5.04 -1.92
N ARG A 183 19.20 4.37 -3.08
CA ARG A 183 19.73 3.01 -3.19
C ARG A 183 21.24 2.92 -2.95
N GLU A 184 22.00 3.87 -3.48
CA GLU A 184 23.46 3.81 -3.48
C GLU A 184 24.10 4.28 -2.18
N SER A 185 23.48 5.26 -1.50
CA SER A 185 24.12 5.91 -0.34
C SER A 185 23.17 6.14 0.83
N TYR A 186 22.03 6.78 0.61
CA TYR A 186 21.26 7.34 1.73
C TYR A 186 20.68 6.27 2.67
N ILE A 187 20.17 5.15 2.15
CA ILE A 187 19.64 4.05 2.99
C ILE A 187 20.73 3.52 3.92
N SER A 188 21.93 3.30 3.42
CA SER A 188 23.05 2.78 4.21
C SER A 188 23.48 3.76 5.30
N GLU A 189 23.55 5.06 4.98
CA GLU A 189 23.85 6.10 5.95
C GLU A 189 22.75 6.27 7.00
N PHE A 190 21.48 6.20 6.56
CA PHE A 190 20.34 6.28 7.45
C PHE A 190 20.35 5.11 8.45
N ASN A 191 20.58 3.90 7.97
CA ASN A 191 20.66 2.69 8.80
C ASN A 191 21.82 2.79 9.81
N ARG A 192 23.00 3.23 9.39
CA ARG A 192 24.14 3.46 10.30
C ARG A 192 23.81 4.42 11.45
N LYS A 193 22.98 5.45 11.20
CA LYS A 193 22.62 6.47 12.19
C LYS A 193 21.43 6.08 13.08
N PHE A 194 20.48 5.29 12.58
CA PHE A 194 19.18 5.11 13.21
C PHE A 194 18.76 3.65 13.47
N ALA A 195 19.41 2.68 12.83
CA ALA A 195 19.18 1.29 13.16
C ALA A 195 19.70 0.96 14.56
N VAL A 196 19.08 -0.01 15.18
CA VAL A 196 19.47 -0.51 16.52
C VAL A 196 19.72 -2.02 16.42
N ALA A 197 20.57 -2.54 17.29
CA ALA A 197 20.78 -3.97 17.37
C ALA A 197 19.47 -4.68 17.76
N PRO A 198 19.11 -5.79 17.09
CA PRO A 198 17.99 -6.64 17.51
C PRO A 198 18.30 -7.30 18.85
N ALA A 199 17.27 -7.76 19.58
CA ALA A 199 17.45 -8.43 20.86
C ALA A 199 18.15 -9.79 20.72
N GLN A 200 17.95 -10.46 19.58
CA GLN A 200 18.59 -11.72 19.22
C GLN A 200 19.35 -11.54 17.90
N PRO A 201 20.58 -12.04 17.78
CA PRO A 201 21.44 -11.82 16.62
C PRO A 201 21.03 -12.66 15.39
N GLU A 202 20.21 -13.71 15.59
CA GLU A 202 19.74 -14.59 14.54
C GLU A 202 18.78 -13.87 13.59
N SER A 203 18.55 -14.47 12.44
CA SER A 203 17.67 -13.96 11.40
C SER A 203 16.53 -14.93 11.14
N ALA A 204 15.32 -14.40 11.06
CA ALA A 204 14.13 -15.16 10.67
C ALA A 204 13.87 -15.16 9.15
N PHE A 205 14.74 -14.54 8.37
CA PHE A 205 14.65 -14.58 6.91
C PHE A 205 14.96 -15.99 6.39
N VAL A 206 14.12 -16.45 5.45
CA VAL A 206 14.29 -17.74 4.78
C VAL A 206 14.60 -17.49 3.30
N THR A 207 15.46 -18.31 2.71
CA THR A 207 15.81 -18.17 1.30
C THR A 207 14.58 -18.29 0.38
N ALA A 208 14.50 -17.41 -0.62
CA ALA A 208 13.47 -17.49 -1.67
C ALA A 208 13.87 -18.42 -2.83
N ARG A 209 14.95 -19.20 -2.69
CA ARG A 209 15.44 -20.12 -3.74
C ARG A 209 14.32 -21.09 -4.16
N GLY A 210 14.15 -21.24 -5.49
CA GLY A 210 13.12 -22.11 -6.07
C GLY A 210 11.72 -21.47 -6.15
N LYS A 211 11.51 -20.26 -5.65
CA LYS A 211 10.28 -19.53 -5.85
C LYS A 211 10.33 -18.71 -7.14
N ASN A 212 9.27 -18.76 -7.93
CA ASN A 212 9.14 -17.89 -9.12
C ASN A 212 8.58 -16.53 -8.70
N LEU A 213 9.46 -15.62 -8.25
CA LEU A 213 9.05 -14.30 -7.75
C LEU A 213 8.44 -13.43 -8.87
N GLU A 214 8.84 -13.62 -10.14
CA GLU A 214 8.22 -12.94 -11.27
C GLU A 214 6.72 -13.26 -11.37
N HIS A 215 6.37 -14.55 -11.24
CA HIS A 215 4.98 -15.00 -11.24
C HIS A 215 4.24 -14.58 -9.97
N ILE A 216 4.86 -14.77 -8.80
CA ILE A 216 4.23 -14.47 -7.50
C ILE A 216 3.87 -12.98 -7.41
N PHE A 217 4.76 -12.08 -7.79
CA PHE A 217 4.53 -10.64 -7.73
C PHE A 217 3.89 -10.05 -9.01
N SER A 218 3.43 -10.88 -9.96
CA SER A 218 2.63 -10.41 -11.10
C SER A 218 1.20 -9.99 -10.67
N LEU A 219 0.54 -9.13 -11.45
CA LEU A 219 -0.91 -8.92 -11.35
C LEU A 219 -1.61 -10.11 -12.01
N GLN A 220 -2.39 -10.86 -11.27
CA GLN A 220 -3.05 -12.06 -11.77
C GLN A 220 -4.55 -11.85 -11.90
N GLN A 221 -5.08 -12.19 -13.06
CA GLN A 221 -6.52 -12.14 -13.32
C GLN A 221 -6.96 -13.37 -14.11
N GLU A 222 -8.09 -13.93 -13.70
CA GLU A 222 -8.71 -15.00 -14.45
C GLU A 222 -9.37 -14.46 -15.71
N ARG A 223 -9.18 -15.15 -16.83
CA ARG A 223 -9.80 -14.84 -18.13
C ARG A 223 -10.34 -16.10 -18.78
N LEU A 224 -11.43 -15.95 -19.49
CA LEU A 224 -11.99 -17.01 -20.32
C LEU A 224 -11.32 -16.97 -21.69
N VAL A 225 -10.92 -18.12 -22.18
CA VAL A 225 -10.34 -18.27 -23.53
C VAL A 225 -11.47 -18.27 -24.56
N ASN A 226 -11.35 -17.44 -25.58
CA ASN A 226 -12.28 -17.34 -26.71
C ASN A 226 -12.25 -18.61 -27.58
N ARG A 227 -13.24 -18.77 -28.49
CA ARG A 227 -13.34 -19.93 -29.37
C ARG A 227 -12.16 -20.12 -30.31
N ASP A 228 -11.49 -19.03 -30.66
CA ASP A 228 -10.30 -18.97 -31.51
C ASP A 228 -8.96 -19.13 -30.75
N ASN A 229 -9.03 -19.60 -29.50
CA ASN A 229 -7.88 -19.71 -28.58
C ASN A 229 -7.16 -18.37 -28.32
N THR A 230 -7.90 -17.28 -28.27
CA THR A 230 -7.38 -15.97 -27.86
C THR A 230 -7.86 -15.58 -26.46
N ILE A 231 -7.17 -14.63 -25.85
CA ILE A 231 -7.53 -14.00 -24.57
C ILE A 231 -7.60 -12.49 -24.79
N SER A 232 -8.67 -11.85 -24.33
CA SER A 232 -8.77 -10.39 -24.31
C SER A 232 -8.16 -9.81 -23.05
N TRP A 233 -7.21 -8.86 -23.19
CA TRP A 233 -6.53 -8.19 -22.07
C TRP A 233 -6.24 -6.73 -22.44
N ALA A 234 -6.78 -5.77 -21.66
CA ALA A 234 -6.48 -4.34 -21.80
C ALA A 234 -6.46 -3.87 -23.28
N ASN A 235 -7.56 -4.08 -24.00
CA ASN A 235 -7.73 -3.78 -25.43
C ASN A 235 -6.77 -4.51 -26.40
N ARG A 236 -6.08 -5.56 -25.92
CA ARG A 236 -5.23 -6.44 -26.73
C ARG A 236 -5.89 -7.81 -26.86
N VAL A 237 -5.68 -8.45 -27.99
CA VAL A 237 -6.03 -9.86 -28.24
C VAL A 237 -4.73 -10.67 -28.20
N LEU A 238 -4.64 -11.61 -27.29
CA LEU A 238 -3.47 -12.41 -27.04
C LEU A 238 -3.71 -13.83 -27.55
N GLN A 239 -2.96 -14.27 -28.56
CA GLN A 239 -3.05 -15.64 -29.08
C GLN A 239 -2.35 -16.62 -28.16
N ILE A 240 -3.04 -17.66 -27.72
CA ILE A 240 -2.48 -18.76 -26.93
C ILE A 240 -1.57 -19.62 -27.82
N GLU A 241 -0.46 -20.06 -27.26
CA GLU A 241 0.47 -20.97 -27.91
C GLU A 241 -0.17 -22.35 -28.09
N ARG A 242 0.14 -23.01 -29.21
CA ARG A 242 -0.33 -24.40 -29.44
C ARG A 242 0.31 -25.34 -28.43
N THR A 243 -0.51 -26.09 -27.71
CA THR A 243 -0.02 -27.06 -26.73
C THR A 243 -0.02 -28.49 -27.33
N ARG A 244 0.93 -29.33 -26.92
CA ARG A 244 1.01 -30.74 -27.38
C ARG A 244 0.03 -31.65 -26.64
N TRP A 245 -0.39 -31.24 -25.45
CA TRP A 245 -1.23 -32.04 -24.54
C TRP A 245 -2.73 -31.77 -24.68
N ARG A 246 -3.10 -30.68 -25.35
CA ARG A 246 -4.50 -30.31 -25.57
C ARG A 246 -4.67 -29.54 -26.88
N GLY A 247 -5.61 -29.95 -27.72
CA GLY A 247 -5.83 -29.34 -29.04
C GLY A 247 -6.42 -27.93 -28.98
N THR A 248 -7.25 -27.62 -27.99
CA THR A 248 -7.84 -26.29 -27.78
C THR A 248 -8.05 -26.00 -26.32
N LEU A 249 -7.91 -24.73 -25.93
CA LEU A 249 -8.24 -24.20 -24.62
C LEU A 249 -9.52 -23.35 -24.64
N ALA A 250 -10.26 -23.32 -25.78
CA ALA A 250 -11.52 -22.59 -25.89
C ALA A 250 -12.47 -22.91 -24.73
N ALA A 251 -13.12 -21.88 -24.19
CA ALA A 251 -13.98 -21.93 -23.01
C ALA A 251 -13.30 -22.37 -21.69
N CYS A 252 -11.97 -22.54 -21.66
CA CYS A 252 -11.24 -22.75 -20.43
C CYS A 252 -10.93 -21.42 -19.73
N ARG A 253 -10.79 -21.48 -18.40
CA ARG A 253 -10.30 -20.35 -17.59
C ARG A 253 -8.80 -20.45 -17.46
N VAL A 254 -8.12 -19.35 -17.72
CA VAL A 254 -6.67 -19.19 -17.61
C VAL A 254 -6.35 -18.01 -16.71
N ILE A 255 -5.21 -18.05 -16.06
CA ILE A 255 -4.72 -16.93 -15.27
C ILE A 255 -3.75 -16.13 -16.15
N VAL A 256 -4.11 -14.88 -16.44
CA VAL A 256 -3.22 -13.93 -17.10
C VAL A 256 -2.43 -13.19 -16.03
N CYS A 257 -1.12 -13.18 -16.19
CA CYS A 257 -0.16 -12.53 -15.31
C CYS A 257 0.46 -11.33 -16.02
N GLU A 258 0.28 -10.13 -15.45
CA GLU A 258 1.02 -8.95 -15.87
C GLU A 258 2.20 -8.76 -14.91
N HIS A 259 3.40 -8.89 -15.47
CA HIS A 259 4.65 -8.80 -14.73
C HIS A 259 5.03 -7.33 -14.45
N LEU A 260 5.98 -7.12 -13.55
CA LEU A 260 6.41 -5.78 -13.16
C LEU A 260 7.14 -5.02 -14.28
N ASP A 261 7.68 -5.72 -15.26
CA ASP A 261 8.27 -5.17 -16.49
C ASP A 261 7.23 -4.84 -17.57
N GLY A 262 5.94 -5.12 -17.32
CA GLY A 262 4.85 -4.93 -18.27
C GLY A 262 4.67 -6.09 -19.27
N SER A 263 5.50 -7.11 -19.24
CA SER A 263 5.30 -8.33 -20.01
C SER A 263 4.10 -9.12 -19.50
N LEU A 264 3.50 -9.95 -20.35
CA LEU A 264 2.35 -10.76 -20.01
C LEU A 264 2.69 -12.25 -20.14
N SER A 265 2.10 -13.07 -19.29
CA SER A 265 2.07 -14.51 -19.46
C SER A 265 0.70 -15.07 -19.11
N ALA A 266 0.33 -16.22 -19.67
CA ALA A 266 -0.92 -16.90 -19.32
C ALA A 266 -0.63 -18.33 -18.87
N TYR A 267 -1.41 -18.79 -17.89
CA TYR A 267 -1.27 -20.12 -17.31
C TYR A 267 -2.60 -20.86 -17.28
N TYR A 268 -2.56 -22.13 -17.65
CA TYR A 268 -3.65 -23.09 -17.44
C TYR A 268 -3.16 -24.15 -16.46
N GLY A 269 -3.61 -24.10 -15.22
CA GLY A 269 -3.02 -24.87 -14.13
C GLY A 269 -1.50 -24.57 -14.03
N PRO A 270 -0.65 -25.62 -13.98
CA PRO A 270 0.81 -25.42 -13.90
C PRO A 270 1.47 -25.05 -15.24
N HIS A 271 0.74 -25.11 -16.36
CA HIS A 271 1.29 -24.95 -17.68
C HIS A 271 1.20 -23.51 -18.17
N ARG A 272 2.35 -22.94 -18.54
CA ARG A 272 2.38 -21.65 -19.26
C ARG A 272 1.89 -21.90 -20.70
N VAL A 273 0.87 -21.16 -21.11
CA VAL A 273 0.21 -21.27 -22.41
C VAL A 273 0.40 -20.06 -23.32
N GLY A 274 1.19 -19.09 -22.88
CA GLY A 274 1.58 -17.94 -23.68
C GLY A 274 2.48 -16.98 -22.91
N ARG A 275 3.34 -16.25 -23.63
CA ARG A 275 4.15 -15.13 -23.14
C ARG A 275 4.19 -14.03 -24.21
N TRP A 276 4.00 -12.79 -23.79
CA TRP A 276 3.98 -11.63 -24.68
C TRP A 276 4.83 -10.51 -24.09
N ALA A 277 5.56 -9.81 -24.93
CA ALA A 277 6.35 -8.66 -24.51
C ALA A 277 5.47 -7.54 -23.97
N ALA A 278 6.06 -6.67 -23.15
CA ALA A 278 5.44 -5.42 -22.76
C ALA A 278 4.95 -4.66 -24.01
N ALA A 279 3.78 -4.03 -23.92
CA ALA A 279 3.36 -3.12 -25.00
C ALA A 279 4.38 -1.97 -25.01
N THR A 280 5.03 -1.75 -26.14
CA THR A 280 5.76 -0.50 -26.38
C THR A 280 4.74 0.62 -26.22
N PRO A 281 4.99 1.65 -25.40
CA PRO A 281 4.11 2.81 -25.35
C PRO A 281 4.04 3.33 -26.79
N VAL A 282 2.82 3.35 -27.37
CA VAL A 282 2.59 4.04 -28.64
C VAL A 282 2.93 5.49 -28.32
N GLN A 283 4.02 6.01 -28.87
CA GLN A 283 4.25 7.44 -28.91
C GLN A 283 3.01 7.99 -29.64
N GLU A 284 2.12 8.66 -28.92
CA GLU A 284 1.11 9.48 -29.55
C GLU A 284 1.89 10.50 -30.38
N ASN A 285 1.91 10.31 -31.69
CA ASN A 285 2.42 11.32 -32.59
C ASN A 285 1.62 12.57 -32.33
N GLU A 286 2.29 13.64 -31.93
CA GLU A 286 1.71 14.97 -31.70
C GLU A 286 0.93 15.51 -32.91
N GLU A 287 1.05 14.89 -34.08
CA GLU A 287 0.31 15.25 -35.31
C GLU A 287 -1.20 14.97 -35.24
N THR A 288 -1.69 14.10 -34.34
CA THR A 288 -3.13 13.84 -34.23
C THR A 288 -3.84 14.78 -33.23
N SER A 289 -3.13 15.55 -32.46
CA SER A 289 -3.69 16.55 -31.54
C SER A 289 -4.13 17.83 -32.24
N ALA A 290 -3.46 18.20 -33.33
CA ALA A 290 -3.79 19.40 -34.11
C ALA A 290 -5.10 19.25 -34.94
N ALA A 291 -5.50 18.04 -35.31
CA ALA A 291 -6.71 17.78 -36.09
C ALA A 291 -8.00 17.77 -35.27
N LYS A 292 -7.93 17.65 -33.93
CA LYS A 292 -9.12 17.66 -33.06
C LYS A 292 -9.49 19.06 -32.53
N GLN A 293 -8.70 20.09 -32.78
CA GLN A 293 -9.01 21.45 -32.33
C GLN A 293 -9.80 22.30 -33.35
N SER A 294 -10.11 21.79 -34.56
CA SER A 294 -10.81 22.55 -35.60
C SER A 294 -12.27 22.15 -35.79
N CYS A 295 -12.86 21.31 -34.98
CA CYS A 295 -14.29 20.98 -35.11
C CYS A 295 -15.11 21.59 -33.96
N GLY A 296 -15.73 22.75 -34.31
CA GLY A 296 -17.01 23.18 -33.75
C GLY A 296 -17.05 23.65 -32.31
N LYS A 297 -17.00 24.96 -32.12
CA LYS A 297 -17.55 25.61 -30.93
C LYS A 297 -19.03 25.23 -30.81
N ALA A 298 -19.35 24.29 -29.93
CA ALA A 298 -20.70 24.03 -29.50
C ALA A 298 -21.22 25.22 -28.70
N ALA A 299 -22.38 25.75 -29.11
CA ALA A 299 -23.07 26.84 -28.44
C ALA A 299 -23.40 26.46 -26.99
N PRO A 300 -23.42 27.41 -26.04
CA PRO A 300 -23.71 27.13 -24.64
C PRO A 300 -25.15 26.65 -24.48
N TRP A 301 -25.29 25.50 -23.82
CA TRP A 301 -26.55 24.89 -23.43
C TRP A 301 -27.34 25.84 -22.51
N LYS A 302 -28.57 26.26 -22.96
CA LYS A 302 -29.49 27.02 -22.14
C LYS A 302 -30.45 26.01 -21.46
N PRO A 303 -30.61 26.04 -20.13
CA PRO A 303 -31.60 25.18 -19.49
C PRO A 303 -33.01 25.65 -19.83
N LEU A 304 -33.86 24.73 -20.30
CA LEU A 304 -35.29 24.91 -20.50
C LEU A 304 -35.95 25.21 -19.15
N ARG A 305 -36.55 26.39 -19.04
CA ARG A 305 -37.43 26.73 -17.93
C ARG A 305 -38.73 25.93 -18.09
N ASN A 306 -38.94 24.96 -17.19
CA ASN A 306 -40.23 24.32 -17.07
C ASN A 306 -41.23 25.33 -16.42
N ALA A 307 -42.23 25.70 -17.24
CA ALA A 307 -43.41 26.44 -16.77
C ALA A 307 -44.22 25.49 -15.88
N VAL A 308 -44.50 25.94 -14.67
CA VAL A 308 -45.44 25.32 -13.73
C VAL A 308 -46.82 25.94 -14.00
N PRO A 309 -47.89 25.15 -14.25
CA PRO A 309 -49.26 25.67 -14.21
C PRO A 309 -49.71 25.71 -12.74
N SER A 310 -50.11 26.89 -12.30
CA SER A 310 -50.85 27.12 -11.08
C SER A 310 -52.31 26.76 -11.25
N ALA A 311 -52.85 25.91 -10.40
CA ALA A 311 -54.29 25.95 -10.05
C ALA A 311 -54.54 25.26 -8.70
N LEU A 312 -54.87 26.06 -7.74
CA LEU A 312 -56.04 26.04 -6.80
C LEU A 312 -56.29 24.75 -5.96
N GLY A 313 -56.33 24.95 -4.64
CA GLY A 313 -57.22 24.20 -3.77
C GLY A 313 -56.63 23.73 -2.44
N ASN A 314 -56.61 24.62 -1.45
CA ASN A 314 -56.76 24.20 -0.03
C ASN A 314 -58.27 24.08 0.26
N PRO A 315 -58.77 23.19 1.15
CA PRO A 315 -58.61 23.43 2.57
C PRO A 315 -58.62 22.19 3.51
N ALA A 316 -58.17 22.46 4.71
CA ALA A 316 -58.71 22.12 6.02
C ALA A 316 -58.56 20.73 6.64
N LYS A 317 -57.87 20.78 7.77
CA LYS A 317 -58.27 20.34 9.13
C LYS A 317 -58.39 18.85 9.47
N SER A 318 -57.62 18.50 10.43
CA SER A 318 -57.98 18.10 11.82
C SER A 318 -57.65 16.68 12.23
N ALA A 319 -57.17 16.61 13.44
CA ALA A 319 -57.26 15.56 14.45
C ALA A 319 -56.31 14.37 14.27
N GLY A 320 -55.55 13.91 15.22
CA GLY A 320 -55.63 13.96 16.67
C GLY A 320 -54.81 12.80 17.16
N PHE A 321 -54.09 13.01 18.22
CA PHE A 321 -53.38 12.02 19.04
C PHE A 321 -54.33 10.91 19.56
N PRO A 322 -53.87 9.75 20.06
CA PRO A 322 -53.14 9.74 21.32
C PRO A 322 -52.02 8.70 21.49
N LEU A 323 -51.21 9.00 22.47
CA LEU A 323 -50.29 8.17 23.22
C LEU A 323 -51.01 6.99 23.90
N SER A 324 -50.35 5.85 24.02
CA SER A 324 -50.60 4.93 25.13
C SER A 324 -49.29 4.35 25.66
N HIS A 325 -49.07 4.58 26.92
CA HIS A 325 -48.14 3.95 27.84
C HIS A 325 -48.61 2.50 28.19
N SER A 326 -47.65 1.64 28.52
CA SER A 326 -47.61 0.73 29.69
C SER A 326 -46.45 -0.25 29.44
N SER A 327 -45.53 -0.34 30.29
CA SER A 327 -45.35 -0.75 31.71
C SER A 327 -44.73 -2.14 31.79
N ASP A 328 -43.59 -2.15 32.41
CA ASP A 328 -43.04 -3.06 33.42
C ASP A 328 -43.06 -4.59 33.20
N GLY A 329 -41.91 -5.16 33.49
CA GLY A 329 -41.72 -6.58 33.72
C GLY A 329 -40.28 -6.90 34.11
N ASP A 330 -39.96 -6.64 35.37
CA ASP A 330 -38.84 -7.27 36.10
C ASP A 330 -38.96 -8.78 36.08
N LEU A 331 -37.86 -9.49 36.02
CA LEU A 331 -37.58 -10.59 36.97
C LEU A 331 -36.24 -11.32 36.72
N HIS A 332 -35.46 -11.24 37.78
CA HIS A 332 -34.62 -12.29 38.41
C HIS A 332 -33.35 -12.84 37.80
N LEU A 333 -32.31 -12.52 38.57
CA LEU A 333 -31.05 -13.24 38.80
C LEU A 333 -31.24 -14.74 39.06
N THR A 334 -30.33 -15.55 38.55
CA THR A 334 -29.76 -16.68 39.28
C THR A 334 -28.29 -16.91 38.88
N ASP A 335 -27.49 -17.01 39.92
CA ASP A 335 -26.09 -17.46 39.99
C ASP A 335 -25.94 -18.93 39.55
N GLY A 336 -24.73 -19.31 39.14
CA GLY A 336 -24.36 -20.71 39.08
C GLY A 336 -23.06 -21.04 38.33
N GLU A 337 -21.97 -21.13 39.11
CA GLU A 337 -20.88 -22.12 39.02
C GLU A 337 -19.92 -22.19 37.82
N GLU A 338 -18.71 -21.75 38.09
CA GLU A 338 -17.41 -22.51 38.12
C GLU A 338 -17.36 -23.89 37.41
N LYS A 339 -16.41 -24.05 36.48
CA LYS A 339 -15.30 -25.01 36.57
C LYS A 339 -14.48 -25.18 35.28
N SER A 340 -13.19 -25.13 35.49
CA SER A 340 -12.09 -25.96 34.97
C SER A 340 -11.48 -25.67 33.61
N LYS A 341 -10.20 -25.28 33.71
CA LYS A 341 -9.15 -25.43 32.68
C LYS A 341 -8.93 -26.91 32.32
N PRO A 342 -8.42 -27.18 31.13
CA PRO A 342 -7.17 -27.93 31.11
C PRO A 342 -6.07 -27.27 30.29
N SER A 343 -4.87 -27.39 30.83
CA SER A 343 -3.57 -27.23 30.22
C SER A 343 -3.39 -28.16 29.01
N GLY A 344 -2.88 -27.60 27.92
CA GLY A 344 -2.42 -28.37 26.77
C GLY A 344 -1.09 -27.81 26.29
N HIS A 345 -0.01 -28.50 26.58
CA HIS A 345 1.30 -28.37 25.96
C HIS A 345 1.17 -28.46 24.43
N ILE A 346 1.79 -27.55 23.71
CA ILE A 346 2.19 -27.77 22.33
C ILE A 346 3.68 -27.43 22.22
N THR A 347 4.41 -28.49 21.95
CA THR A 347 5.81 -28.56 21.53
C THR A 347 5.93 -28.19 20.05
N CYS A 348 7.02 -27.52 19.70
CA CYS A 348 7.63 -27.18 18.39
C CYS A 348 6.87 -26.24 17.48
#